data_5deaae5e75240e665e59ae0026f37a2d
#
_entry.id   5deaae5e75240e665e59ae0026f37a2d
#
_cell.length_a   1.000
_cell.length_b   1.000
_cell.length_c   1.000
_cell.angle_alpha   90.00
_cell.angle_beta   90.00
_cell.angle_gamma   90.00
#
_symmetry.space_group_name_H-M   'P 1'
#
loop_
_entity.id
_entity.type
_entity.pdbx_description
1 polymer ?
#
loop_
_entity_poly.entity_id
_entity_poly.type
_entity_poly.pdbx_seq_one_letter_code
_entity_poly.pdbx_strand_id
1 'polypeptide(L)'
;EKYLDILESEGVKATFFVIGQQINGEEQTIKREISQGHEIGVHTYCHEADRIYCNCDTYYKDVIKVKNILKKQFDYDAGLVRFPWGSANTYISSYRDNIIQRFKNIGLEYADWNVSAEDSVGNPTQTSIMQNIRKDYVRYDEPVILMHDSGANKMTLSVLNNIILELKEKGYGFDVLSKRSKCCHFYEN
;
A
#
# COMPACT_ATOMS: atom_id res chain seq x y z
N GLU A 1 -13.76 -6.82 -1.40
CA GLU A 1 -15.12 -6.29 -1.46
C GLU A 1 -15.53 -5.58 -0.16
N LYS A 2 -15.57 -6.25 1.02
CA LYS A 2 -16.06 -5.66 2.29
C LYS A 2 -15.29 -4.39 2.74
N TYR A 3 -13.98 -4.31 2.44
CA TYR A 3 -13.21 -3.08 2.69
C TYR A 3 -13.75 -1.92 1.86
N LEU A 4 -14.06 -2.16 0.59
CA LEU A 4 -14.62 -1.15 -0.32
C LEU A 4 -16.01 -0.69 0.13
N ASP A 5 -16.82 -1.59 0.69
CA ASP A 5 -18.14 -1.24 1.22
C ASP A 5 -18.02 -0.24 2.38
N ILE A 6 -17.03 -0.44 3.28
CA ILE A 6 -16.75 0.49 4.39
C ILE A 6 -16.22 1.82 3.86
N LEU A 7 -15.22 1.79 2.95
CA LEU A 7 -14.64 3.00 2.40
C LEU A 7 -15.68 3.84 1.64
N GLU A 8 -16.57 3.20 0.89
CA GLU A 8 -17.65 3.85 0.17
C GLU A 8 -18.66 4.47 1.13
N SER A 9 -19.12 3.72 2.16
CA SER A 9 -20.07 4.23 3.15
C SER A 9 -19.54 5.42 3.94
N GLU A 10 -18.24 5.44 4.17
CA GLU A 10 -17.56 6.56 4.85
C GLU A 10 -17.10 7.67 3.89
N GLY A 11 -17.23 7.50 2.58
CA GLY A 11 -16.82 8.49 1.59
C GLY A 11 -15.32 8.76 1.58
N VAL A 12 -14.49 7.79 1.93
CA VAL A 12 -13.03 7.93 2.01
C VAL A 12 -12.33 7.15 0.90
N LYS A 13 -11.12 7.60 0.54
CA LYS A 13 -10.28 6.96 -0.48
C LYS A 13 -9.05 6.33 0.15
N ALA A 14 -8.50 5.32 -0.53
CA ALA A 14 -7.29 4.61 -0.13
C ALA A 14 -6.41 4.30 -1.34
N THR A 15 -5.15 3.97 -1.10
CA THR A 15 -4.24 3.43 -2.12
C THR A 15 -4.02 1.96 -1.83
N PHE A 16 -4.34 1.09 -2.80
CA PHE A 16 -4.16 -0.36 -2.73
C PHE A 16 -2.89 -0.76 -3.47
N PHE A 17 -2.00 -1.49 -2.81
CA PHE A 17 -0.79 -2.03 -3.43
C PHE A 17 -0.98 -3.49 -3.77
N VAL A 18 -1.20 -3.80 -5.06
CA VAL A 18 -1.63 -5.11 -5.50
C VAL A 18 -0.46 -6.05 -5.82
N ILE A 19 -0.60 -7.32 -5.42
CA ILE A 19 0.31 -8.41 -5.76
C ILE A 19 -0.15 -9.02 -7.09
N GLY A 20 0.75 -9.05 -8.08
CA GLY A 20 0.40 -9.43 -9.44
C GLY A 20 -0.22 -10.82 -9.60
N GLN A 21 0.21 -11.80 -8.82
CA GLN A 21 -0.38 -13.16 -8.83
C GLN A 21 -1.85 -13.18 -8.36
N GLN A 22 -2.26 -12.22 -7.55
CA GLN A 22 -3.60 -12.14 -6.99
C GLN A 22 -4.58 -11.37 -7.89
N ILE A 23 -4.09 -10.70 -8.94
CA ILE A 23 -4.95 -9.96 -9.87
C ILE A 23 -5.93 -10.91 -10.57
N ASN A 24 -5.46 -12.10 -10.95
CA ASN A 24 -6.31 -13.10 -11.59
C ASN A 24 -7.31 -13.67 -10.57
N GLY A 25 -8.58 -13.44 -10.83
CA GLY A 25 -9.69 -13.78 -9.92
C GLY A 25 -10.21 -12.60 -9.08
N GLU A 26 -9.48 -11.47 -9.05
CA GLU A 26 -9.89 -10.25 -8.34
C GLU A 26 -10.17 -9.07 -9.31
N GLU A 27 -10.36 -9.36 -10.60
CA GLU A 27 -10.52 -8.32 -11.62
C GLU A 27 -11.71 -7.39 -11.36
N GLN A 28 -12.79 -7.91 -10.77
CA GLN A 28 -13.97 -7.11 -10.44
C GLN A 28 -13.69 -6.18 -9.25
N THR A 29 -12.94 -6.67 -8.24
CA THR A 29 -12.50 -5.88 -7.10
C THR A 29 -11.62 -4.71 -7.55
N ILE A 30 -10.62 -4.96 -8.40
CA ILE A 30 -9.73 -3.92 -8.94
C ILE A 30 -10.50 -2.89 -9.79
N LYS A 31 -11.43 -3.34 -10.63
CA LYS A 31 -12.29 -2.43 -11.40
C LYS A 31 -13.13 -1.55 -10.47
N ARG A 32 -13.66 -2.11 -9.40
CA ARG A 32 -14.42 -1.37 -8.39
C ARG A 32 -13.53 -0.34 -7.68
N GLU A 33 -12.33 -0.72 -7.25
CA GLU A 33 -11.35 0.19 -6.65
C GLU A 33 -11.09 1.40 -7.56
N ILE A 34 -10.78 1.15 -8.83
CA ILE A 34 -10.52 2.22 -9.81
C ILE A 34 -11.77 3.09 -10.01
N SER A 35 -12.95 2.48 -10.22
CA SER A 35 -14.19 3.23 -10.50
C SER A 35 -14.66 4.06 -9.32
N GLN A 36 -14.38 3.64 -8.11
CA GLN A 36 -14.65 4.38 -6.88
C GLN A 36 -13.58 5.46 -6.58
N GLY A 37 -12.55 5.60 -7.41
CA GLY A 37 -11.51 6.64 -7.27
C GLY A 37 -10.46 6.32 -6.21
N HIS A 38 -10.27 5.05 -5.88
CA HIS A 38 -9.10 4.60 -5.15
C HIS A 38 -7.88 4.55 -6.07
N GLU A 39 -6.70 4.58 -5.51
CA GLU A 39 -5.45 4.47 -6.25
C GLU A 39 -4.89 3.05 -6.17
N ILE A 40 -4.35 2.57 -7.29
CA ILE A 40 -3.69 1.26 -7.36
C ILE A 40 -2.19 1.46 -7.55
N GLY A 41 -1.41 0.93 -6.61
CA GLY A 41 0.05 0.83 -6.70
C GLY A 41 0.50 -0.61 -6.92
N VAL A 42 1.75 -0.78 -7.30
CA VAL A 42 2.38 -2.08 -7.53
C VAL A 42 3.01 -2.60 -6.23
N HIS A 43 2.77 -3.89 -5.90
CA HIS A 43 3.40 -4.56 -4.75
C HIS A 43 4.09 -5.88 -5.11
N THR A 44 4.85 -5.89 -6.19
CA THR A 44 5.51 -7.06 -6.77
C THR A 44 4.55 -8.10 -7.36
N TYR A 45 5.10 -9.07 -8.08
CA TYR A 45 4.27 -10.10 -8.70
C TYR A 45 3.96 -11.24 -7.73
N CYS A 46 4.94 -11.72 -6.94
CA CYS A 46 4.75 -12.88 -6.08
C CYS A 46 4.92 -12.61 -4.58
N HIS A 47 5.52 -11.51 -4.16
CA HIS A 47 5.80 -11.16 -2.75
C HIS A 47 6.68 -12.20 -2.01
N GLU A 48 7.55 -12.91 -2.71
CA GLU A 48 8.46 -13.91 -2.15
C GLU A 48 9.90 -13.38 -2.17
N ALA A 49 10.49 -13.07 -0.99
CA ALA A 49 11.77 -12.37 -0.88
C ALA A 49 12.89 -13.04 -1.69
N ASP A 50 13.02 -14.35 -1.58
CA ASP A 50 14.07 -15.14 -2.27
C ASP A 50 13.94 -15.09 -3.80
N ARG A 51 12.75 -14.80 -4.31
CA ARG A 51 12.48 -14.70 -5.75
C ARG A 51 12.62 -13.30 -6.28
N ILE A 52 12.10 -12.31 -5.55
CA ILE A 52 12.08 -10.92 -6.02
C ILE A 52 13.39 -10.18 -5.76
N TYR A 53 14.06 -10.44 -4.64
CA TYR A 53 15.22 -9.68 -4.20
C TYR A 53 16.58 -10.31 -4.52
N CYS A 54 16.63 -11.29 -5.46
CA CYS A 54 17.90 -11.88 -5.90
C CYS A 54 18.90 -10.85 -6.39
N ASN A 55 18.45 -9.85 -7.13
CA ASN A 55 19.22 -8.70 -7.60
C ASN A 55 18.30 -7.59 -8.13
N CYS A 56 18.90 -6.43 -8.44
CA CYS A 56 18.18 -5.27 -8.93
C CYS A 56 17.35 -5.54 -10.20
N ASP A 57 17.90 -6.30 -11.17
CA ASP A 57 17.22 -6.59 -12.43
C ASP A 57 16.00 -7.51 -12.24
N THR A 58 16.13 -8.51 -11.38
CA THR A 58 15.02 -9.41 -11.03
C THR A 58 13.88 -8.63 -10.41
N TYR A 59 14.19 -7.79 -9.42
CA TYR A 59 13.18 -6.97 -8.77
C TYR A 59 12.52 -5.96 -9.72
N TYR A 60 13.31 -5.28 -10.54
CA TYR A 60 12.79 -4.37 -11.55
C TYR A 60 11.81 -5.06 -12.50
N LYS A 61 12.20 -6.21 -13.07
CA LYS A 61 11.35 -6.98 -14.00
C LYS A 61 10.07 -7.46 -13.35
N ASP A 62 10.12 -7.86 -12.09
CA ASP A 62 8.97 -8.32 -11.32
C ASP A 62 7.94 -7.18 -11.15
N VAL A 63 8.39 -5.99 -10.74
CA VAL A 63 7.54 -4.79 -10.61
C VAL A 63 6.94 -4.37 -11.95
N ILE A 64 7.76 -4.31 -13.03
CA ILE A 64 7.30 -3.95 -14.38
C ILE A 64 6.25 -4.92 -14.90
N LYS A 65 6.39 -6.20 -14.58
CA LYS A 65 5.39 -7.21 -14.96
C LYS A 65 3.99 -6.83 -14.43
N VAL A 66 3.89 -6.41 -13.16
CA VAL A 66 2.61 -6.01 -12.57
C VAL A 66 2.08 -4.72 -13.18
N LYS A 67 2.95 -3.69 -13.34
CA LYS A 67 2.58 -2.43 -14.01
C LYS A 67 1.99 -2.70 -15.40
N ASN A 68 2.62 -3.59 -16.18
CA ASN A 68 2.13 -3.97 -17.50
C ASN A 68 0.79 -4.75 -17.47
N ILE A 69 0.58 -5.60 -16.46
CA ILE A 69 -0.70 -6.28 -16.26
C ILE A 69 -1.81 -5.26 -15.99
N LEU A 70 -1.58 -4.32 -15.06
CA LEU A 70 -2.55 -3.26 -14.74
C LEU A 70 -2.87 -2.41 -15.97
N LYS A 71 -1.85 -2.02 -16.75
CA LYS A 71 -2.05 -1.24 -17.98
C LYS A 71 -2.84 -2.03 -19.03
N LYS A 72 -2.50 -3.30 -19.25
CA LYS A 72 -3.13 -4.12 -20.27
C LYS A 72 -4.57 -4.52 -19.93
N GLN A 73 -4.86 -4.87 -18.69
CA GLN A 73 -6.15 -5.43 -18.29
C GLN A 73 -7.17 -4.36 -17.89
N PHE A 74 -6.70 -3.24 -17.32
CA PHE A 74 -7.56 -2.21 -16.75
C PHE A 74 -7.36 -0.82 -17.38
N ASP A 75 -6.46 -0.69 -18.36
CA ASP A 75 -5.98 0.59 -18.91
C ASP A 75 -5.49 1.56 -17.80
N TYR A 76 -4.97 1.00 -16.71
CA TYR A 76 -4.52 1.74 -15.54
C TYR A 76 -3.00 1.84 -15.52
N ASP A 77 -2.47 3.07 -15.55
CA ASP A 77 -1.04 3.34 -15.49
C ASP A 77 -0.63 3.65 -14.04
N ALA A 78 -0.21 2.61 -13.31
CA ALA A 78 0.20 2.77 -11.92
C ALA A 78 1.44 3.66 -11.79
N GLY A 79 1.34 4.70 -10.96
CA GLY A 79 2.42 5.65 -10.66
C GLY A 79 3.18 5.34 -9.36
N LEU A 80 2.70 4.39 -8.55
CA LEU A 80 3.30 4.06 -7.25
C LEU A 80 3.74 2.61 -7.17
N VAL A 81 4.82 2.38 -6.43
CA VAL A 81 5.30 1.06 -6.01
C VAL A 81 5.55 1.05 -4.50
N ARG A 82 5.24 -0.05 -3.84
CA ARG A 82 5.65 -0.29 -2.43
C ARG A 82 6.54 -1.51 -2.37
N PHE A 83 7.69 -1.35 -1.72
CA PHE A 83 8.61 -2.45 -1.46
C PHE A 83 8.01 -3.40 -0.43
N PRO A 84 7.96 -4.72 -0.67
CA PRO A 84 7.74 -5.68 0.41
C PRO A 84 8.68 -5.42 1.59
N TRP A 85 8.12 -5.35 2.79
CA TRP A 85 8.83 -4.97 4.04
C TRP A 85 9.39 -3.53 4.05
N GLY A 86 8.95 -2.68 3.12
CA GLY A 86 9.36 -1.27 3.02
C GLY A 86 10.74 -1.07 2.37
N SER A 87 11.06 0.18 2.05
CA SER A 87 12.32 0.55 1.38
C SER A 87 13.55 0.39 2.28
N ALA A 88 13.35 0.28 3.60
CA ALA A 88 14.42 0.08 4.59
C ALA A 88 14.86 -1.38 4.73
N ASN A 89 14.22 -2.33 4.05
CA ASN A 89 14.57 -3.74 4.16
C ASN A 89 16.02 -4.01 3.73
N THR A 90 16.65 -5.01 4.36
CA THR A 90 18.05 -5.34 4.12
C THR A 90 18.33 -6.02 2.78
N TYR A 91 17.31 -6.64 2.17
CA TYR A 91 17.44 -7.35 0.90
C TYR A 91 17.91 -6.47 -0.26
N ILE A 92 17.48 -5.19 -0.27
CA ILE A 92 17.81 -4.23 -1.33
C ILE A 92 18.96 -3.30 -0.98
N SER A 93 19.57 -3.40 0.20
CA SER A 93 20.56 -2.44 0.71
C SER A 93 21.70 -2.16 -0.27
N SER A 94 22.17 -3.16 -1.01
CA SER A 94 23.27 -3.03 -1.97
C SER A 94 22.89 -2.35 -3.30
N TYR A 95 21.59 -2.26 -3.63
CA TYR A 95 21.12 -1.68 -4.90
C TYR A 95 19.91 -0.76 -4.76
N ARG A 96 19.59 -0.34 -3.52
CA ARG A 96 18.41 0.51 -3.23
C ARG A 96 18.34 1.75 -4.11
N ASP A 97 19.40 2.54 -4.13
CA ASP A 97 19.41 3.80 -4.88
C ASP A 97 19.28 3.56 -6.38
N ASN A 98 19.92 2.50 -6.88
CA ASN A 98 19.82 2.11 -8.28
C ASN A 98 18.39 1.75 -8.66
N ILE A 99 17.70 0.92 -7.88
CA ILE A 99 16.32 0.52 -8.19
C ILE A 99 15.35 1.71 -8.09
N ILE A 100 15.52 2.57 -7.08
CA ILE A 100 14.71 3.79 -6.94
C ILE A 100 14.89 4.69 -8.16
N GLN A 101 16.13 4.93 -8.60
CA GLN A 101 16.37 5.73 -9.79
C GLN A 101 15.77 5.12 -11.05
N ARG A 102 15.82 3.79 -11.20
CA ARG A 102 15.19 3.10 -12.34
C ARG A 102 13.67 3.25 -12.33
N PHE A 103 13.02 3.20 -11.17
CA PHE A 103 11.59 3.45 -11.05
C PHE A 103 11.26 4.89 -11.41
N LYS A 104 11.98 5.87 -10.90
CA LYS A 104 11.80 7.29 -11.26
C LYS A 104 11.89 7.55 -12.77
N ASN A 105 12.83 6.89 -13.45
CA ASN A 105 13.00 7.03 -14.89
C ASN A 105 11.80 6.56 -15.74
N ILE A 106 10.90 5.78 -15.15
CA ILE A 106 9.68 5.29 -15.81
C ILE A 106 8.41 5.83 -15.17
N GLY A 107 8.52 6.88 -14.36
CA GLY A 107 7.38 7.52 -13.70
C GLY A 107 6.75 6.69 -12.58
N LEU A 108 7.51 5.78 -11.96
CA LEU A 108 7.12 5.11 -10.73
C LEU A 108 7.81 5.78 -9.53
N GLU A 109 7.01 6.24 -8.57
CA GLU A 109 7.49 6.69 -7.26
C GLU A 109 7.28 5.58 -6.23
N TYR A 110 8.18 5.43 -5.24
CA TYR A 110 7.94 4.48 -4.17
C TYR A 110 7.25 5.14 -2.96
N ALA A 111 6.50 4.36 -2.22
CA ALA A 111 5.81 4.84 -1.02
C ALA A 111 5.94 3.85 0.14
N ASP A 112 6.50 4.32 1.24
CA ASP A 112 6.49 3.65 2.54
C ASP A 112 5.26 4.08 3.36
N TRP A 113 5.40 4.08 4.68
CA TRP A 113 4.38 4.52 5.66
C TRP A 113 5.05 5.16 6.86
N ASN A 114 4.32 5.88 7.67
CA ASN A 114 4.81 6.43 8.93
C ASN A 114 3.98 6.01 10.14
N VAL A 115 2.87 5.30 9.90
CA VAL A 115 2.03 4.66 10.93
C VAL A 115 1.80 3.21 10.55
N SER A 116 2.10 2.25 11.40
CA SER A 116 1.82 0.83 11.16
C SER A 116 0.72 0.33 12.10
N ALA A 117 -0.27 -0.35 11.53
CA ALA A 117 -1.30 -1.04 12.30
C ALA A 117 -0.78 -2.32 12.99
N GLU A 118 0.37 -2.86 12.53
CA GLU A 118 0.92 -4.16 12.95
C GLU A 118 -0.10 -5.32 12.81
N ASP A 119 -1.00 -5.20 11.85
CA ASP A 119 -2.14 -6.08 11.64
C ASP A 119 -1.80 -7.39 10.93
N SER A 120 -0.57 -7.53 10.46
CA SER A 120 -0.01 -8.75 9.85
C SER A 120 1.11 -9.38 10.69
N VAL A 121 1.35 -8.90 11.91
CA VAL A 121 2.42 -9.37 12.79
C VAL A 121 1.85 -10.11 13.99
N GLY A 122 2.33 -11.33 14.24
CA GLY A 122 1.90 -12.14 15.36
C GLY A 122 0.40 -12.48 15.36
N ASN A 123 -0.28 -12.24 16.48
CA ASN A 123 -1.72 -12.45 16.65
C ASN A 123 -2.41 -11.11 16.93
N PRO A 124 -2.68 -10.27 15.91
CA PRO A 124 -3.29 -8.96 16.13
C PRO A 124 -4.71 -9.08 16.67
N THR A 125 -5.04 -8.17 17.57
CA THR A 125 -6.39 -7.98 18.11
C THR A 125 -6.94 -6.62 17.68
N GLN A 126 -8.24 -6.42 17.75
CA GLN A 126 -8.85 -5.11 17.52
C GLN A 126 -8.18 -4.03 18.39
N THR A 127 -7.96 -4.35 19.67
CA THR A 127 -7.33 -3.43 20.63
C THR A 127 -5.89 -3.10 20.24
N SER A 128 -5.07 -4.10 19.88
CA SER A 128 -3.66 -3.86 19.52
C SER A 128 -3.53 -3.02 18.24
N ILE A 129 -4.36 -3.29 17.21
CA ILE A 129 -4.40 -2.51 15.98
C ILE A 129 -4.72 -1.04 16.28
N MET A 130 -5.79 -0.77 17.05
CA MET A 130 -6.19 0.58 17.42
C MET A 130 -5.10 1.29 18.25
N GLN A 131 -4.46 0.59 19.19
CA GLN A 131 -3.38 1.16 20.00
C GLN A 131 -2.14 1.51 19.15
N ASN A 132 -1.74 0.65 18.23
CA ASN A 132 -0.60 0.90 17.35
C ASN A 132 -0.84 2.15 16.48
N ILE A 133 -2.03 2.27 15.90
CA ILE A 133 -2.37 3.44 15.08
C ILE A 133 -2.39 4.70 15.95
N ARG A 134 -3.08 4.69 17.12
CA ARG A 134 -3.19 5.83 18.03
C ARG A 134 -1.86 6.34 18.55
N LYS A 135 -0.91 5.44 18.77
CA LYS A 135 0.44 5.76 19.25
C LYS A 135 1.18 6.70 18.31
N ASP A 136 0.99 6.52 17.01
CA ASP A 136 1.85 7.16 16.02
C ASP A 136 1.15 8.21 15.15
N TYR A 137 -0.16 8.08 14.79
CA TYR A 137 -0.79 9.02 13.87
C TYR A 137 -0.74 10.47 14.38
N VAL A 138 -0.82 10.68 15.69
CA VAL A 138 -0.79 12.01 16.32
C VAL A 138 0.51 12.80 16.10
N ARG A 139 1.54 12.13 15.60
CA ARG A 139 2.86 12.74 15.33
C ARG A 139 2.96 13.36 13.94
N TYR A 140 1.96 13.17 13.10
CA TYR A 140 2.01 13.55 11.71
C TYR A 140 0.77 14.33 11.30
N ASP A 141 0.98 15.42 10.56
CA ASP A 141 -0.11 16.17 9.93
C ASP A 141 -0.75 15.35 8.78
N GLU A 142 0.06 14.56 8.08
CA GLU A 142 -0.36 13.68 7.00
C GLU A 142 0.09 12.23 7.30
N PRO A 143 -0.60 11.49 8.19
CA PRO A 143 -0.25 10.11 8.49
C PRO A 143 -0.51 9.19 7.28
N VAL A 144 0.44 8.33 6.97
CA VAL A 144 0.30 7.23 6.01
C VAL A 144 0.21 5.93 6.80
N ILE A 145 -0.98 5.38 6.90
CA ILE A 145 -1.28 4.22 7.73
C ILE A 145 -1.18 2.94 6.89
N LEU A 146 -0.24 2.06 7.26
CA LEU A 146 -0.13 0.72 6.68
C LEU A 146 -1.12 -0.23 7.33
N MET A 147 -1.94 -0.87 6.51
CA MET A 147 -2.83 -1.98 6.85
C MET A 147 -2.84 -3.00 5.71
N HIS A 148 -3.34 -4.21 6.00
CA HIS A 148 -3.45 -5.28 5.02
C HIS A 148 -4.92 -5.72 4.88
N ASP A 149 -5.36 -5.94 3.64
CA ASP A 149 -6.74 -6.28 3.28
C ASP A 149 -6.93 -7.74 2.83
N SER A 150 -5.92 -8.59 3.08
CA SER A 150 -6.00 -10.00 2.74
C SER A 150 -7.07 -10.75 3.54
N GLY A 151 -7.54 -11.88 3.03
CA GLY A 151 -8.50 -12.74 3.74
C GLY A 151 -8.04 -13.23 5.12
N ALA A 152 -6.73 -13.17 5.41
CA ALA A 152 -6.16 -13.49 6.71
C ALA A 152 -6.34 -12.33 7.73
N ASN A 153 -6.44 -11.08 7.27
CA ASN A 153 -6.48 -9.87 8.10
C ASN A 153 -7.90 -9.50 8.55
N LYS A 154 -8.65 -10.48 9.09
CA LYS A 154 -10.06 -10.26 9.51
C LYS A 154 -10.20 -9.23 10.62
N MET A 155 -9.19 -9.07 11.47
CA MET A 155 -9.21 -8.07 12.56
C MET A 155 -9.14 -6.65 12.00
N THR A 156 -8.35 -6.42 10.97
CA THR A 156 -8.27 -5.14 10.27
C THR A 156 -9.64 -4.71 9.75
N LEU A 157 -10.32 -5.61 9.03
CA LEU A 157 -11.68 -5.36 8.53
C LEU A 157 -12.64 -4.97 9.66
N SER A 158 -12.54 -5.65 10.80
CA SER A 158 -13.46 -5.44 11.94
C SER A 158 -13.28 -4.10 12.66
N VAL A 159 -12.13 -3.43 12.49
CA VAL A 159 -11.82 -2.14 13.12
C VAL A 159 -11.72 -0.98 12.14
N LEU A 160 -11.71 -1.24 10.84
CA LEU A 160 -11.49 -0.21 9.81
C LEU A 160 -12.46 0.97 9.96
N ASN A 161 -13.74 0.69 10.15
CA ASN A 161 -14.75 1.73 10.33
C ASN A 161 -14.44 2.61 11.55
N ASN A 162 -14.05 2.00 12.67
CA ASN A 162 -13.72 2.74 13.90
C ASN A 162 -12.47 3.62 13.71
N ILE A 163 -11.47 3.12 12.97
CA ILE A 163 -10.27 3.91 12.64
C ILE A 163 -10.66 5.15 11.83
N ILE A 164 -11.49 4.97 10.79
CA ILE A 164 -11.91 6.09 9.92
C ILE A 164 -12.70 7.13 10.72
N LEU A 165 -13.67 6.70 11.53
CA LEU A 165 -14.49 7.60 12.35
C LEU A 165 -13.64 8.37 13.36
N GLU A 166 -12.72 7.69 14.05
CA GLU A 166 -11.83 8.34 15.02
C GLU A 166 -10.94 9.41 14.37
N LEU A 167 -10.36 9.09 13.21
CA LEU A 167 -9.51 10.06 12.50
C LEU A 167 -10.33 11.26 11.98
N LYS A 168 -11.55 11.05 11.50
CA LYS A 168 -12.47 12.14 11.13
C LYS A 168 -12.81 13.03 12.33
N GLU A 169 -13.10 12.45 13.49
CA GLU A 169 -13.35 13.20 14.74
C GLU A 169 -12.14 14.04 15.16
N LYS A 170 -10.92 13.59 14.82
CA LYS A 170 -9.67 14.33 15.06
C LYS A 170 -9.38 15.38 13.97
N GLY A 171 -10.23 15.53 12.96
CA GLY A 171 -10.09 16.51 11.90
C GLY A 171 -9.24 16.07 10.71
N TYR A 172 -8.85 14.79 10.61
CA TYR A 172 -8.14 14.29 9.45
C TYR A 172 -9.08 14.06 8.26
N GLY A 173 -8.65 14.52 7.09
CA GLY A 173 -9.21 14.13 5.80
C GLY A 173 -8.56 12.84 5.28
N PHE A 174 -9.14 12.27 4.21
CA PHE A 174 -8.63 11.05 3.57
C PHE A 174 -8.48 11.27 2.08
N ASP A 175 -7.33 10.86 1.54
CA ASP A 175 -7.09 10.89 0.10
C ASP A 175 -6.12 9.76 -0.30
N VAL A 176 -5.90 9.62 -1.61
CA VAL A 176 -4.91 8.69 -2.16
C VAL A 176 -3.49 9.25 -2.04
N LEU A 177 -2.47 8.38 -2.04
CA LEU A 177 -1.09 8.79 -1.79
C LEU A 177 -0.53 9.77 -2.82
N SER A 178 -0.94 9.68 -4.09
CA SER A 178 -0.50 10.61 -5.14
C SER A 178 -1.00 12.06 -4.94
N LYS A 179 -1.98 12.28 -4.08
CA LYS A 179 -2.48 13.61 -3.71
C LYS A 179 -1.72 14.24 -2.55
N ARG A 180 -0.90 13.48 -1.88
CA ARG A 180 -0.05 13.98 -0.80
C ARG A 180 0.98 14.99 -1.33
N SER A 181 1.35 15.95 -0.51
CA SER A 181 2.35 16.98 -0.86
C SER A 181 3.73 16.38 -1.19
N LYS A 182 4.07 15.27 -0.49
CA LYS A 182 5.28 14.46 -0.72
C LYS A 182 4.97 12.99 -0.51
N CYS A 183 5.60 12.10 -1.27
CA CYS A 183 5.60 10.67 -0.96
C CYS A 183 6.18 10.39 0.43
N CYS A 184 5.68 9.35 1.10
CA CYS A 184 6.20 8.94 2.39
C CYS A 184 7.36 7.96 2.17
N HIS A 185 8.58 8.35 2.54
CA HIS A 185 9.77 7.54 2.42
C HIS A 185 10.46 7.37 3.77
N PHE A 186 11.02 6.18 4.07
CA PHE A 186 11.79 5.96 5.31
C PHE A 186 13.13 6.71 5.34
N TYR A 187 13.66 7.09 4.18
CA TYR A 187 14.98 7.71 4.02
C TYR A 187 14.93 9.15 3.50
N GLU A 188 13.81 9.84 3.65
CA GLU A 188 13.81 11.29 3.44
C GLU A 188 14.30 12.00 4.70
N ASN A 189 15.44 12.68 4.56
CA ASN A 189 15.94 13.68 5.51
C ASN A 189 15.28 15.02 5.23
#